data_aec6dbfbed5d200ffae4667eeb2da94d
#
_entry.id   aec6dbfbed5d200ffae4667eeb2da94d
#
_cell.length_a   1.000
_cell.length_b   1.000
_cell.length_c   1.000
_cell.angle_alpha   90.00
_cell.angle_beta   90.00
_cell.angle_gamma   90.00
#
_symmetry.space_group_name_H-M   'P 1'
#
loop_
_entity.id
_entity.type
_entity.pdbx_description
1 polymer ?
#
loop_
_entity_poly.entity_id
_entity_poly.type
_entity_poly.pdbx_seq_one_letter_code
_entity_poly.pdbx_strand_id
1 'polypeptide(L)'
;YPRDMGNQGNEYERYDYPGRYKHDNAGKPFTQTRVNALFGDARVAQVKGDDARLQPGIAFQLAGHAREDLNILWRPMQITHKGQQFTALEEDAAEAEVGTSYTLTATLIPARAEWHAPACPKPVIDGPQMAKVVGPPGEEIYCDEHGRVRVQFPWDRLGQDDDKSSCWVRVTQAWAGATWGHMAIPRIGQEVVVSFLDGDPDQPMITGRSYHIVNRPPYRLPEFKALSPLRSKEHHGKRHNELRLDDTTGQISAALMSDHDHTALHLGYLTHPRHFGGQPRGQGFELRTDTHGVIRAGGGLLLTTELRARAVQHHTDLAETAERLQTAQQYHTTFARVARDHLAQEGGDQDEVGEALKAQHDAICGYGGNPEANRFPELADPQLVLASPTGIATTTPESTHIASGEHLGLSTGGHTSLAIGKRLLISASRGVRQFVQSMGWRLVAATGDIDLKALKDNINLLAKLKVSVTAERITLSAK
;
A
#
# COMPACT_ATOMS: atom_id res chain seq x y z
N TYR A 1 -32.29 25.94 8.13
CA TYR A 1 -33.34 26.62 7.35
C TYR A 1 -33.86 27.80 8.16
N PRO A 2 -33.60 29.04 7.75
CA PRO A 2 -34.12 30.22 8.43
C PRO A 2 -35.65 30.28 8.27
N ARG A 3 -36.33 30.60 9.32
CA ARG A 3 -37.76 30.83 9.32
C ARG A 3 -38.09 32.01 10.25
N ASP A 4 -38.78 32.96 9.72
CA ASP A 4 -39.28 34.13 10.47
C ASP A 4 -40.39 33.69 11.43
N MET A 5 -40.27 34.10 12.69
CA MET A 5 -41.28 33.90 13.72
C MET A 5 -42.31 35.04 13.73
N GLY A 6 -42.18 36.05 12.88
CA GLY A 6 -43.13 37.11 12.62
C GLY A 6 -43.25 38.21 13.70
N ASN A 7 -42.75 37.93 14.90
CA ASN A 7 -42.94 38.82 16.08
C ASN A 7 -41.63 39.14 16.81
N GLN A 8 -40.50 38.69 16.32
CA GLN A 8 -39.21 38.92 16.98
C GLN A 8 -38.19 39.49 15.98
N GLY A 9 -37.35 40.40 16.45
CA GLY A 9 -36.26 40.93 15.65
C GLY A 9 -35.18 39.87 15.36
N ASN A 10 -34.33 40.11 14.36
CA ASN A 10 -33.25 39.19 13.93
C ASN A 10 -32.21 38.90 15.04
N GLU A 11 -32.20 39.66 16.12
CA GLU A 11 -31.36 39.46 17.30
C GLU A 11 -31.71 38.23 18.13
N TYR A 12 -32.85 37.60 17.88
CA TYR A 12 -33.29 36.39 18.57
C TYR A 12 -33.11 35.12 17.75
N GLU A 13 -32.05 35.06 16.94
CA GLU A 13 -31.70 33.87 16.19
C GLU A 13 -31.51 32.66 17.11
N ARG A 14 -32.14 31.56 16.77
CA ARG A 14 -31.90 30.27 17.41
C ARG A 14 -31.19 29.36 16.41
N TYR A 15 -29.89 29.09 16.67
CA TYR A 15 -29.09 28.19 15.90
C TYR A 15 -29.08 26.80 16.56
N ASP A 16 -29.37 25.79 15.79
CA ASP A 16 -29.44 24.41 16.24
C ASP A 16 -28.49 23.53 15.41
N TYR A 17 -27.43 23.06 16.05
CA TYR A 17 -26.41 22.19 15.48
C TYR A 17 -26.11 21.02 16.44
N PRO A 18 -25.96 19.77 15.90
CA PRO A 18 -26.23 19.33 14.53
C PRO A 18 -27.76 19.16 14.27
N GLY A 19 -28.19 19.59 13.11
CA GLY A 19 -29.62 19.48 12.73
C GLY A 19 -30.13 18.06 12.52
N ARG A 20 -29.21 17.07 12.41
CA ARG A 20 -29.46 15.62 12.33
C ARG A 20 -30.36 15.14 11.19
N TYR A 21 -30.38 15.87 10.08
CA TYR A 21 -31.03 15.48 8.85
C TYR A 21 -30.00 15.34 7.72
N LYS A 22 -30.27 14.40 6.81
CA LYS A 22 -29.36 14.11 5.68
C LYS A 22 -29.78 14.79 4.37
N HIS A 23 -31.05 15.19 4.27
CA HIS A 23 -31.62 15.77 3.06
C HIS A 23 -32.53 16.94 3.42
N ASP A 24 -32.58 17.95 2.56
CA ASP A 24 -33.39 19.17 2.71
C ASP A 24 -34.89 18.90 2.96
N ASN A 25 -35.40 17.87 2.30
CA ASN A 25 -36.82 17.49 2.46
C ASN A 25 -37.14 17.04 3.90
N ALA A 26 -36.18 16.50 4.63
CA ALA A 26 -36.31 16.16 6.05
C ALA A 26 -36.04 17.37 6.96
N GLY A 27 -35.12 18.26 6.59
CA GLY A 27 -34.74 19.43 7.38
C GLY A 27 -35.84 20.44 7.51
N LYS A 28 -36.63 20.72 6.45
CA LYS A 28 -37.75 21.66 6.46
C LYS A 28 -38.85 21.31 7.49
N PRO A 29 -39.38 20.06 7.50
CA PRO A 29 -40.35 19.66 8.52
C PRO A 29 -39.80 19.75 9.94
N PHE A 30 -38.55 19.35 10.16
CA PHE A 30 -37.92 19.43 11.49
C PHE A 30 -37.83 20.89 11.98
N THR A 31 -37.41 21.80 11.12
CA THR A 31 -37.37 23.23 11.46
C THR A 31 -38.76 23.76 11.78
N GLN A 32 -39.79 23.40 10.99
CA GLN A 32 -41.16 23.77 11.24
C GLN A 32 -41.65 23.28 12.61
N THR A 33 -41.45 22.01 12.91
CA THR A 33 -41.85 21.40 14.19
C THR A 33 -41.16 22.09 15.37
N ARG A 34 -39.87 22.42 15.24
CA ARG A 34 -39.14 23.16 16.30
C ARG A 34 -39.64 24.57 16.49
N VAL A 35 -39.95 25.28 15.40
CA VAL A 35 -40.58 26.61 15.49
C VAL A 35 -41.94 26.51 16.17
N ASN A 36 -42.78 25.56 15.78
CA ASN A 36 -44.10 25.36 16.38
C ASN A 36 -43.99 25.00 17.87
N ALA A 37 -42.98 24.22 18.26
CA ALA A 37 -42.72 23.92 19.68
C ALA A 37 -42.40 25.14 20.52
N LEU A 38 -41.77 26.19 19.95
CA LEU A 38 -41.47 27.45 20.63
C LEU A 38 -42.72 28.29 20.92
N PHE A 39 -43.85 28.03 20.23
CA PHE A 39 -45.12 28.68 20.49
C PHE A 39 -46.01 27.90 21.46
N GLY A 40 -45.60 26.74 21.93
CA GLY A 40 -46.39 25.84 22.75
C GLY A 40 -46.86 26.45 24.08
N ASP A 41 -46.12 27.42 24.62
CA ASP A 41 -46.42 28.16 25.85
C ASP A 41 -46.82 29.61 25.62
N ALA A 42 -47.01 30.06 24.38
CA ALA A 42 -47.32 31.46 24.04
C ALA A 42 -48.67 31.92 24.61
N ARG A 43 -49.61 31.00 24.80
CA ARG A 43 -50.92 31.25 25.43
C ARG A 43 -51.31 30.08 26.31
N VAL A 44 -51.08 30.24 27.60
CA VAL A 44 -51.35 29.21 28.61
C VAL A 44 -52.33 29.75 29.65
N ALA A 45 -53.29 28.95 30.06
CA ALA A 45 -54.16 29.23 31.20
C ALA A 45 -53.94 28.23 32.32
N GLN A 46 -53.86 28.74 33.55
CA GLN A 46 -53.83 27.90 34.75
C GLN A 46 -55.24 27.90 35.34
N VAL A 47 -55.80 26.74 35.56
CA VAL A 47 -57.14 26.62 36.14
C VAL A 47 -57.14 25.72 37.37
N LYS A 48 -58.08 26.04 38.29
CA LYS A 48 -58.37 25.19 39.43
C LYS A 48 -59.90 24.87 39.38
N GLY A 49 -60.24 23.63 39.62
CA GLY A 49 -61.60 23.12 39.55
C GLY A 49 -61.79 21.81 40.30
N ASP A 50 -62.92 21.21 40.09
CA ASP A 50 -63.35 19.96 40.73
C ASP A 50 -63.99 18.97 39.75
N ASP A 51 -63.90 19.23 38.43
CA ASP A 51 -64.46 18.35 37.44
C ASP A 51 -63.47 17.20 37.11
N ALA A 52 -63.68 16.05 37.71
CA ALA A 52 -62.86 14.86 37.54
C ALA A 52 -62.90 14.26 36.13
N ARG A 53 -63.73 14.74 35.22
CA ARG A 53 -63.83 14.26 33.84
C ARG A 53 -62.77 14.87 32.90
N LEU A 54 -62.11 15.93 33.32
CA LEU A 54 -61.07 16.54 32.52
C LEU A 54 -59.89 15.56 32.35
N GLN A 55 -59.40 15.41 31.10
CA GLN A 55 -58.31 14.52 30.75
C GLN A 55 -57.26 15.25 29.89
N PRO A 56 -55.97 15.01 30.10
CA PRO A 56 -54.94 15.58 29.22
C PRO A 56 -55.16 15.20 27.76
N GLY A 57 -55.02 16.20 26.86
CA GLY A 57 -55.18 16.00 25.41
C GLY A 57 -56.63 16.10 24.89
N ILE A 58 -57.65 15.94 25.73
CA ILE A 58 -59.06 16.04 25.35
C ILE A 58 -59.56 17.49 25.50
N ALA A 59 -60.02 18.07 24.39
CA ALA A 59 -60.51 19.45 24.40
C ALA A 59 -61.90 19.54 25.05
N PHE A 60 -62.11 20.63 25.79
CA PHE A 60 -63.42 20.98 26.38
C PHE A 60 -63.77 22.46 26.09
N GLN A 61 -65.06 22.79 26.09
CA GLN A 61 -65.54 24.14 25.91
C GLN A 61 -65.65 24.82 27.29
N LEU A 62 -64.93 25.92 27.48
CA LEU A 62 -65.15 26.82 28.59
C LEU A 62 -66.27 27.77 28.20
N ALA A 63 -67.23 27.98 29.07
CA ALA A 63 -68.34 28.89 28.87
C ALA A 63 -68.70 29.69 30.17
N GLY A 64 -69.30 30.86 30.05
CA GLY A 64 -69.76 31.68 31.18
C GLY A 64 -68.63 32.44 31.91
N HIS A 65 -67.43 32.52 31.39
CA HIS A 65 -66.37 33.33 31.94
C HIS A 65 -66.58 34.81 31.65
N ALA A 66 -66.31 35.66 32.61
CA ALA A 66 -66.52 37.12 32.50
C ALA A 66 -65.71 37.78 31.36
N ARG A 67 -64.57 37.25 31.04
CA ARG A 67 -63.80 37.60 29.84
C ARG A 67 -64.23 36.71 28.69
N GLU A 68 -64.90 37.26 27.72
CA GLU A 68 -65.50 36.55 26.60
C GLU A 68 -64.40 35.82 25.75
N ASP A 69 -63.19 36.39 25.61
CA ASP A 69 -62.09 35.83 24.87
C ASP A 69 -61.56 34.53 25.46
N LEU A 70 -61.93 34.17 26.68
CA LEU A 70 -61.59 32.91 27.33
C LEU A 70 -62.71 31.85 27.14
N ASN A 71 -63.87 32.18 26.68
CA ASN A 71 -64.96 31.27 26.38
C ASN A 71 -64.72 30.52 25.05
N ILE A 72 -63.63 29.77 24.98
CA ILE A 72 -63.20 29.03 23.81
C ILE A 72 -62.97 27.54 24.15
N LEU A 73 -62.64 26.73 23.11
CA LEU A 73 -62.17 25.37 23.30
C LEU A 73 -60.77 25.40 23.88
N TRP A 74 -60.61 24.78 25.04
CA TRP A 74 -59.32 24.56 25.70
C TRP A 74 -58.94 23.10 25.69
N ARG A 75 -57.65 22.81 25.72
CA ARG A 75 -57.10 21.47 25.83
C ARG A 75 -56.16 21.42 27.04
N PRO A 76 -56.42 20.56 28.02
CA PRO A 76 -55.50 20.36 29.13
C PRO A 76 -54.24 19.68 28.67
N MET A 77 -53.09 20.24 29.07
CA MET A 77 -51.79 19.68 28.83
C MET A 77 -51.31 18.86 30.01
N GLN A 78 -51.54 19.34 31.18
CA GLN A 78 -51.17 18.71 32.43
C GLN A 78 -52.33 18.90 33.42
N ILE A 79 -52.68 17.86 34.15
CA ILE A 79 -53.65 17.90 35.22
C ILE A 79 -53.05 17.25 36.46
N THR A 80 -53.19 17.91 37.60
CA THR A 80 -52.87 17.35 38.90
C THR A 80 -54.16 17.19 39.67
N HIS A 81 -54.54 15.98 39.99
CA HIS A 81 -55.70 15.63 40.79
C HIS A 81 -55.27 15.50 42.26
N LYS A 82 -55.97 16.09 43.16
CA LYS A 82 -55.83 15.94 44.60
C LYS A 82 -57.16 15.49 45.19
N GLY A 83 -57.20 14.32 45.71
CA GLY A 83 -58.35 13.76 46.43
C GLY A 83 -57.99 13.38 47.82
N GLN A 84 -58.86 13.61 48.78
CA GLN A 84 -58.70 13.19 50.15
C GLN A 84 -60.05 12.65 50.64
N GLN A 85 -60.03 11.42 51.12
CA GLN A 85 -61.21 10.73 51.63
C GLN A 85 -60.86 10.23 53.03
N PHE A 86 -61.51 10.83 54.00
CA PHE A 86 -61.32 10.47 55.41
C PHE A 86 -62.28 9.33 55.86
N THR A 87 -63.26 9.01 55.07
CA THR A 87 -64.31 8.03 55.41
C THR A 87 -63.93 6.55 55.08
N ALA A 88 -62.70 6.28 54.74
CA ALA A 88 -62.24 4.94 54.43
C ALA A 88 -62.15 4.00 55.66
N LEU A 89 -61.93 4.57 56.83
CA LEU A 89 -61.92 3.91 58.11
C LEU A 89 -62.93 4.64 59.03
N GLU A 90 -63.82 3.88 59.75
CA GLU A 90 -64.84 4.46 60.59
C GLU A 90 -64.27 5.31 61.74
N GLU A 91 -63.11 4.97 62.26
CA GLU A 91 -62.42 5.72 63.31
C GLU A 91 -61.92 7.08 62.83
N ASP A 92 -61.39 7.18 61.61
CA ASP A 92 -60.90 8.45 61.06
C ASP A 92 -62.07 9.36 60.68
N ALA A 93 -63.24 8.81 60.35
CA ALA A 93 -64.43 9.57 60.00
C ALA A 93 -65.05 10.33 61.17
N ALA A 94 -64.91 9.88 62.41
CA ALA A 94 -65.50 10.48 63.63
C ALA A 94 -64.76 11.72 64.12
N GLU A 95 -63.48 11.89 63.79
CA GLU A 95 -62.63 13.04 64.16
C GLU A 95 -62.29 13.95 62.97
N ALA A 96 -62.80 13.66 61.76
CA ALA A 96 -62.45 14.39 60.59
C ALA A 96 -63.14 15.83 60.56
N GLU A 97 -62.30 16.87 60.75
CA GLU A 97 -62.67 18.26 60.56
C GLU A 97 -63.09 18.64 59.10
N VAL A 98 -62.64 17.85 58.15
CA VAL A 98 -62.85 18.08 56.71
C VAL A 98 -63.34 16.80 56.05
N GLY A 99 -64.50 16.88 55.39
CA GLY A 99 -65.10 15.79 54.61
C GLY A 99 -64.28 15.43 53.37
N THR A 100 -64.72 14.41 52.64
CA THR A 100 -64.14 14.05 51.34
C THR A 100 -64.02 15.31 50.46
N SER A 101 -62.78 15.54 49.96
CA SER A 101 -62.48 16.66 49.09
C SER A 101 -61.82 16.21 47.80
N TYR A 102 -62.12 16.87 46.72
CA TYR A 102 -61.47 16.70 45.47
C TYR A 102 -61.21 18.06 44.80
N THR A 103 -60.00 18.25 44.33
CA THR A 103 -59.61 19.40 43.55
C THR A 103 -58.67 18.99 42.43
N LEU A 104 -58.75 19.69 41.32
CA LEU A 104 -57.75 19.58 40.25
C LEU A 104 -57.14 20.97 39.94
N THR A 105 -55.89 20.89 39.50
CA THR A 105 -55.24 22.02 38.84
C THR A 105 -54.81 21.58 37.47
N ALA A 106 -55.05 22.40 36.44
CA ALA A 106 -54.68 22.05 35.09
C ALA A 106 -54.00 23.25 34.38
N THR A 107 -53.08 22.90 33.52
CA THR A 107 -52.47 23.81 32.55
C THR A 107 -53.12 23.56 31.22
N LEU A 108 -53.72 24.62 30.64
CA LEU A 108 -54.49 24.57 29.41
C LEU A 108 -53.85 25.38 28.32
N ILE A 109 -54.03 24.95 27.08
CA ILE A 109 -53.77 25.73 25.87
C ILE A 109 -55.05 25.81 25.02
N PRO A 110 -55.19 26.83 24.13
CA PRO A 110 -56.27 26.82 23.16
C PRO A 110 -56.27 25.52 22.34
N ALA A 111 -57.42 24.89 22.18
CA ALA A 111 -57.52 23.58 21.52
C ALA A 111 -57.00 23.55 20.08
N ARG A 112 -56.96 24.71 19.39
CA ARG A 112 -56.41 24.88 18.04
C ARG A 112 -54.92 25.12 18.01
N ALA A 113 -54.25 25.37 19.18
CA ALA A 113 -52.82 25.55 19.26
C ALA A 113 -52.11 24.20 18.99
N GLU A 114 -51.09 24.21 18.13
CA GLU A 114 -50.19 23.08 17.93
C GLU A 114 -49.21 23.02 19.12
N TRP A 115 -49.22 21.91 19.80
CA TRP A 115 -48.37 21.73 20.96
C TRP A 115 -47.39 20.58 20.75
N HIS A 116 -46.13 20.79 21.10
CA HIS A 116 -45.11 19.78 21.15
C HIS A 116 -44.53 19.65 22.56
N ALA A 117 -44.32 18.45 23.00
CA ALA A 117 -43.68 18.23 24.30
C ALA A 117 -42.26 18.82 24.30
N PRO A 118 -41.81 19.35 25.45
CA PRO A 118 -40.39 19.71 25.60
C PRO A 118 -39.45 18.57 25.19
N ALA A 119 -38.42 18.87 24.40
CA ALA A 119 -37.47 17.87 24.01
C ALA A 119 -36.72 17.31 25.24
N CYS A 120 -36.78 16.02 25.44
CA CYS A 120 -35.94 15.37 26.43
C CYS A 120 -34.48 15.40 25.96
N PRO A 121 -33.52 15.62 26.87
CA PRO A 121 -32.12 15.49 26.52
C PRO A 121 -31.87 14.06 26.00
N LYS A 122 -31.16 13.97 24.86
CA LYS A 122 -30.76 12.67 24.31
C LYS A 122 -29.79 12.00 25.26
N PRO A 123 -29.80 10.66 25.36
CA PRO A 123 -28.75 9.92 26.03
C PRO A 123 -27.37 10.25 25.39
N VAL A 124 -26.39 10.43 26.24
CA VAL A 124 -25.01 10.72 25.85
C VAL A 124 -24.13 9.55 26.28
N ILE A 125 -23.26 9.10 25.41
CA ILE A 125 -22.23 8.09 25.72
C ILE A 125 -20.92 8.81 25.97
N ASP A 126 -20.46 8.76 27.21
CA ASP A 126 -19.18 9.33 27.62
C ASP A 126 -18.04 8.37 27.27
N GLY A 127 -17.20 8.77 26.33
CA GLY A 127 -16.02 8.04 25.95
C GLY A 127 -16.21 6.86 24.98
N PRO A 128 -15.11 6.23 24.56
CA PRO A 128 -15.12 5.10 23.63
C PRO A 128 -15.56 3.81 24.30
N GLN A 129 -16.09 2.88 23.50
CA GLN A 129 -16.45 1.53 23.94
C GLN A 129 -15.74 0.50 23.09
N MET A 130 -15.53 -0.69 23.65
CA MET A 130 -15.01 -1.85 22.93
C MET A 130 -16.17 -2.60 22.28
N ALA A 131 -15.94 -3.08 21.05
CA ALA A 131 -16.89 -3.95 20.35
C ALA A 131 -16.16 -5.00 19.53
N LYS A 132 -16.84 -6.10 19.22
CA LYS A 132 -16.34 -7.16 18.35
C LYS A 132 -16.93 -7.01 16.96
N VAL A 133 -16.09 -7.10 15.92
CA VAL A 133 -16.57 -7.13 14.53
C VAL A 133 -17.29 -8.44 14.24
N VAL A 134 -18.45 -8.34 13.61
CA VAL A 134 -19.34 -9.46 13.35
C VAL A 134 -19.83 -9.46 11.90
N GLY A 135 -20.44 -10.57 11.48
CA GLY A 135 -20.99 -10.72 10.13
C GLY A 135 -21.63 -12.09 9.93
N PRO A 136 -22.03 -12.42 8.69
CA PRO A 136 -22.68 -13.69 8.37
C PRO A 136 -21.76 -14.88 8.67
N PRO A 137 -22.33 -16.05 9.00
CA PRO A 137 -21.57 -17.29 9.19
C PRO A 137 -20.75 -17.65 7.94
N GLY A 138 -19.48 -18.02 8.15
CA GLY A 138 -18.57 -18.44 7.08
C GLY A 138 -17.79 -17.28 6.42
N GLU A 139 -18.13 -16.03 6.69
CA GLU A 139 -17.37 -14.88 6.23
C GLU A 139 -16.20 -14.54 7.18
N GLU A 140 -15.12 -14.06 6.60
CA GLU A 140 -13.98 -13.56 7.36
C GLU A 140 -13.87 -12.02 7.30
N ILE A 141 -14.29 -11.42 6.18
CA ILE A 141 -14.34 -9.97 5.97
C ILE A 141 -15.74 -9.63 5.48
N TYR A 142 -16.48 -8.86 6.26
CA TYR A 142 -17.82 -8.41 5.91
C TYR A 142 -17.92 -6.90 5.99
N CYS A 143 -18.03 -6.25 4.85
CA CYS A 143 -18.14 -4.79 4.73
C CYS A 143 -19.05 -4.41 3.58
N ASP A 144 -19.50 -3.15 3.60
CA ASP A 144 -20.22 -2.57 2.46
C ASP A 144 -19.28 -1.83 1.48
N GLU A 145 -19.86 -1.18 0.47
CA GLU A 145 -19.16 -0.41 -0.56
C GLU A 145 -18.35 0.79 -0.02
N HIS A 146 -18.63 1.21 1.23
CA HIS A 146 -17.92 2.28 1.92
C HIS A 146 -16.87 1.77 2.93
N GLY A 147 -16.65 0.46 3.00
CA GLY A 147 -15.73 -0.16 3.96
C GLY A 147 -16.24 -0.10 5.41
N ARG A 148 -17.55 0.07 5.62
CA ARG A 148 -18.19 0.00 6.94
C ARG A 148 -18.36 -1.45 7.35
N VAL A 149 -18.33 -1.71 8.66
CA VAL A 149 -18.48 -3.05 9.23
C VAL A 149 -19.62 -3.11 10.24
N ARG A 150 -20.00 -4.31 10.63
CA ARG A 150 -20.95 -4.56 11.71
C ARG A 150 -20.22 -4.96 12.98
N VAL A 151 -20.76 -4.57 14.12
CA VAL A 151 -20.17 -4.84 15.43
C VAL A 151 -21.19 -5.34 16.43
N GLN A 152 -20.72 -6.10 17.42
CA GLN A 152 -21.48 -6.53 18.59
C GLN A 152 -20.85 -5.87 19.82
N PHE A 153 -21.66 -5.11 20.57
CA PHE A 153 -21.23 -4.54 21.84
C PHE A 153 -21.38 -5.57 22.98
N PRO A 154 -20.48 -5.60 23.98
CA PRO A 154 -20.55 -6.55 25.08
C PRO A 154 -21.81 -6.41 25.97
N TRP A 155 -22.41 -5.23 26.01
CA TRP A 155 -23.62 -4.96 26.78
C TRP A 155 -24.90 -5.35 26.03
N ASP A 156 -24.83 -5.59 24.74
CA ASP A 156 -25.99 -6.01 23.93
C ASP A 156 -26.28 -7.50 24.19
N ARG A 157 -27.21 -7.75 25.08
CA ARG A 157 -27.63 -9.09 25.51
C ARG A 157 -28.50 -9.82 24.49
N LEU A 158 -29.03 -9.11 23.50
CA LEU A 158 -29.95 -9.65 22.50
C LEU A 158 -29.25 -9.94 21.18
N GLY A 159 -28.06 -9.41 20.98
CA GLY A 159 -27.24 -9.63 19.80
C GLY A 159 -26.77 -11.08 19.67
N GLN A 160 -26.67 -11.56 18.44
CA GLN A 160 -26.33 -12.95 18.11
C GLN A 160 -24.97 -13.08 17.41
N ASP A 161 -24.14 -12.06 17.48
CA ASP A 161 -22.85 -12.00 16.80
C ASP A 161 -22.94 -12.15 15.26
N ASP A 162 -23.99 -11.66 14.66
CA ASP A 162 -24.30 -11.78 13.24
C ASP A 162 -24.31 -10.43 12.49
N ASP A 163 -24.69 -10.45 11.23
CA ASP A 163 -24.82 -9.28 10.39
C ASP A 163 -25.98 -8.34 10.76
N LYS A 164 -26.77 -8.68 11.77
CA LYS A 164 -27.90 -7.87 12.29
C LYS A 164 -27.59 -7.20 13.61
N SER A 165 -26.45 -7.49 14.22
CA SER A 165 -26.08 -7.00 15.56
C SER A 165 -25.93 -5.49 15.66
N SER A 166 -25.68 -4.77 14.57
CA SER A 166 -25.59 -3.30 14.57
C SER A 166 -26.01 -2.67 13.23
N CYS A 167 -26.07 -1.34 13.17
CA CYS A 167 -25.99 -0.61 11.91
C CYS A 167 -24.59 -0.77 11.27
N TRP A 168 -24.43 -0.30 10.02
CA TRP A 168 -23.13 -0.16 9.40
C TRP A 168 -22.32 0.95 10.08
N VAL A 169 -21.20 0.59 10.70
CA VAL A 169 -20.32 1.50 11.43
C VAL A 169 -19.12 1.87 10.58
N ARG A 170 -18.87 3.18 10.41
CA ARG A 170 -17.71 3.69 9.67
C ARG A 170 -16.42 3.34 10.38
N VAL A 171 -15.37 3.08 9.58
CA VAL A 171 -14.01 2.79 10.09
C VAL A 171 -13.08 3.93 9.70
N THR A 172 -12.42 4.53 10.67
CA THR A 172 -11.34 5.49 10.40
C THR A 172 -10.14 4.78 9.80
N GLN A 173 -9.52 5.42 8.83
CA GLN A 173 -8.29 4.97 8.20
C GLN A 173 -7.19 5.99 8.48
N ALA A 174 -5.93 5.57 8.50
CA ALA A 174 -4.81 6.49 8.72
C ALA A 174 -4.69 7.58 7.64
N TRP A 175 -5.18 7.29 6.45
CA TRP A 175 -5.20 8.21 5.31
C TRP A 175 -6.39 7.88 4.41
N ALA A 176 -7.27 8.84 4.12
CA ALA A 176 -8.47 8.62 3.32
C ALA A 176 -8.75 9.82 2.41
N GLY A 177 -8.77 9.59 1.10
CA GLY A 177 -9.12 10.56 0.07
C GLY A 177 -10.06 9.97 -0.98
N ALA A 178 -10.37 10.74 -2.02
CA ALA A 178 -11.22 10.29 -3.12
C ALA A 178 -10.46 9.29 -3.99
N THR A 179 -10.70 8.00 -3.83
CA THR A 179 -10.09 6.89 -4.55
C THR A 179 -8.59 6.64 -4.24
N TRP A 180 -8.04 7.24 -3.19
CA TRP A 180 -6.68 7.02 -2.74
C TRP A 180 -6.57 7.07 -1.21
N GLY A 181 -5.54 6.44 -0.65
CA GLY A 181 -5.29 6.40 0.79
C GLY A 181 -4.92 5.00 1.29
N HIS A 182 -4.97 4.82 2.61
CA HIS A 182 -4.76 3.55 3.29
C HIS A 182 -6.10 2.89 3.58
N MET A 183 -6.25 1.62 3.23
CA MET A 183 -7.46 0.86 3.49
C MET A 183 -7.13 -0.48 4.16
N ALA A 184 -7.62 -0.67 5.38
CA ALA A 184 -7.56 -1.93 6.08
C ALA A 184 -8.90 -2.19 6.79
N ILE A 185 -9.69 -3.10 6.24
CA ILE A 185 -11.01 -3.44 6.78
C ILE A 185 -10.85 -4.33 8.02
N PRO A 186 -11.47 -4.00 9.16
CA PRO A 186 -11.52 -4.89 10.32
C PRO A 186 -12.21 -6.21 9.97
N ARG A 187 -11.63 -7.32 10.43
CA ARG A 187 -12.16 -8.65 10.14
C ARG A 187 -13.05 -9.14 11.26
N ILE A 188 -13.98 -10.05 10.93
CA ILE A 188 -14.85 -10.69 11.90
C ILE A 188 -14.02 -11.31 13.03
N GLY A 189 -14.44 -11.07 14.28
CA GLY A 189 -13.75 -11.50 15.50
C GLY A 189 -12.69 -10.55 16.02
N GLN A 190 -12.33 -9.50 15.27
CA GLN A 190 -11.42 -8.47 15.78
C GLN A 190 -12.13 -7.55 16.78
N GLU A 191 -11.38 -7.13 17.80
CA GLU A 191 -11.83 -6.13 18.76
C GLU A 191 -11.50 -4.72 18.24
N VAL A 192 -12.49 -3.84 18.31
CA VAL A 192 -12.41 -2.47 17.83
C VAL A 192 -12.84 -1.48 18.90
N VAL A 193 -12.25 -0.29 18.83
CA VAL A 193 -12.61 0.85 19.67
C VAL A 193 -13.64 1.67 18.92
N VAL A 194 -14.84 1.83 19.49
CA VAL A 194 -15.94 2.61 18.92
C VAL A 194 -16.09 3.89 19.70
N SER A 195 -15.96 5.02 19.05
CA SER A 195 -16.27 6.36 19.57
C SER A 195 -17.59 6.84 19.01
N PHE A 196 -18.26 7.74 19.73
CA PHE A 196 -19.54 8.30 19.34
C PHE A 196 -19.39 9.80 19.09
N LEU A 197 -19.72 10.26 17.88
CA LEU A 197 -19.60 11.67 17.54
C LEU A 197 -20.54 12.51 18.41
N ASP A 198 -20.00 13.50 19.09
CA ASP A 198 -20.72 14.34 20.06
C ASP A 198 -21.41 13.54 21.18
N GLY A 199 -20.90 12.35 21.49
CA GLY A 199 -21.52 11.43 22.45
C GLY A 199 -22.86 10.83 21.99
N ASP A 200 -23.24 10.98 20.73
CA ASP A 200 -24.51 10.49 20.20
C ASP A 200 -24.49 8.99 19.90
N PRO A 201 -25.28 8.17 20.59
CA PRO A 201 -25.36 6.72 20.34
C PRO A 201 -25.72 6.36 18.89
N ASP A 202 -26.37 7.25 18.15
CA ASP A 202 -26.73 7.05 16.75
C ASP A 202 -25.58 7.36 15.77
N GLN A 203 -24.43 7.82 16.25
CA GLN A 203 -23.27 8.21 15.44
C GLN A 203 -21.99 7.44 15.82
N PRO A 204 -22.01 6.11 15.80
CA PRO A 204 -20.82 5.32 16.10
C PRO A 204 -19.78 5.42 14.99
N MET A 205 -18.51 5.42 15.37
CA MET A 205 -17.36 5.34 14.46
C MET A 205 -16.25 4.51 15.08
N ILE A 206 -15.71 3.55 14.35
CA ILE A 206 -14.53 2.80 14.76
C ILE A 206 -13.30 3.68 14.60
N THR A 207 -12.62 3.95 15.72
CA THR A 207 -11.44 4.82 15.79
C THR A 207 -10.14 4.07 16.03
N GLY A 208 -10.20 2.78 16.39
CA GLY A 208 -9.02 1.98 16.66
C GLY A 208 -9.28 0.48 16.69
N ARG A 209 -8.20 -0.27 16.88
CA ARG A 209 -8.20 -1.73 17.05
C ARG A 209 -7.31 -2.09 18.20
N SER A 210 -7.64 -3.15 18.92
CA SER A 210 -6.87 -3.63 20.06
C SER A 210 -6.49 -5.08 19.90
N TYR A 211 -5.27 -5.43 20.34
CA TYR A 211 -4.92 -6.82 20.58
C TYR A 211 -5.46 -7.25 21.96
N HIS A 212 -5.83 -8.51 22.04
CA HIS A 212 -6.30 -9.10 23.30
C HIS A 212 -5.87 -10.58 23.40
N ILE A 213 -6.32 -11.28 24.44
CA ILE A 213 -5.85 -12.63 24.75
C ILE A 213 -6.04 -13.65 23.60
N VAL A 214 -7.08 -13.47 22.77
CA VAL A 214 -7.36 -14.32 21.61
C VAL A 214 -6.66 -13.78 20.35
N ASN A 215 -6.78 -12.47 20.08
CA ASN A 215 -6.17 -11.79 18.94
C ASN A 215 -4.82 -11.19 19.38
N ARG A 216 -3.78 -12.01 19.39
CA ARG A 216 -2.44 -11.62 19.84
C ARG A 216 -1.67 -10.86 18.76
N PRO A 217 -0.68 -10.03 19.14
CA PRO A 217 0.26 -9.43 18.21
C PRO A 217 0.94 -10.46 17.31
N PRO A 218 1.38 -10.06 16.09
CA PRO A 218 1.96 -10.98 15.10
C PRO A 218 3.28 -11.62 15.54
N TYR A 219 3.94 -11.06 16.56
CA TYR A 219 5.14 -11.59 17.17
C TYR A 219 4.99 -11.72 18.69
N ARG A 220 5.68 -12.68 19.26
CA ARG A 220 5.64 -12.93 20.70
C ARG A 220 6.27 -11.77 21.46
N LEU A 221 5.47 -11.15 22.32
CA LEU A 221 5.94 -10.12 23.23
C LEU A 221 6.22 -10.71 24.63
N PRO A 222 7.18 -10.15 25.41
CA PRO A 222 8.03 -8.98 25.09
C PRO A 222 9.29 -9.30 24.27
N GLU A 223 9.50 -10.52 23.83
CA GLU A 223 10.71 -11.02 23.16
C GLU A 223 11.06 -10.21 21.89
N PHE A 224 10.07 -9.95 21.06
CA PHE A 224 10.24 -9.24 19.78
C PHE A 224 9.77 -7.78 19.83
N LYS A 225 9.94 -7.09 20.97
CA LYS A 225 9.48 -5.72 21.16
C LYS A 225 10.13 -4.67 20.25
N ALA A 226 11.30 -4.98 19.68
CA ALA A 226 12.01 -4.11 18.73
C ALA A 226 11.49 -4.22 17.28
N LEU A 227 10.49 -5.08 17.01
CA LEU A 227 9.92 -5.24 15.70
C LEU A 227 8.70 -4.37 15.50
N SER A 228 8.62 -3.72 14.35
CA SER A 228 7.46 -2.94 13.88
C SER A 228 6.92 -3.55 12.58
N PRO A 229 6.05 -4.58 12.64
CA PRO A 229 5.50 -5.23 11.47
C PRO A 229 4.14 -4.64 11.05
N LEU A 230 3.93 -4.53 9.75
CA LEU A 230 2.61 -4.49 9.14
C LEU A 230 2.37 -5.83 8.45
N ARG A 231 1.61 -6.72 9.10
CA ARG A 231 1.35 -8.08 8.60
C ARG A 231 -0.11 -8.23 8.20
N SER A 232 -0.33 -8.67 6.95
CA SER A 232 -1.65 -9.07 6.46
C SER A 232 -1.98 -10.52 6.84
N LYS A 233 -3.13 -10.99 6.43
CA LYS A 233 -3.52 -12.40 6.49
C LYS A 233 -4.26 -12.75 5.20
N GLU A 234 -3.93 -13.88 4.60
CA GLU A 234 -4.63 -14.44 3.45
C GLU A 234 -6.12 -14.65 3.77
N HIS A 235 -7.00 -14.24 2.85
CA HIS A 235 -8.44 -14.45 3.00
C HIS A 235 -8.75 -15.96 2.93
N HIS A 236 -9.43 -16.47 3.93
CA HIS A 236 -9.68 -17.90 4.16
C HIS A 236 -8.43 -18.80 4.19
N GLY A 237 -7.23 -18.22 4.27
CA GLY A 237 -5.97 -18.94 4.30
C GLY A 237 -5.13 -18.66 5.56
N LYS A 238 -3.87 -19.14 5.52
CA LYS A 238 -2.93 -19.00 6.64
C LYS A 238 -1.69 -18.16 6.29
N ARG A 239 -1.44 -17.91 4.98
CA ARG A 239 -0.29 -17.15 4.49
C ARG A 239 -0.45 -15.65 4.78
N HIS A 240 0.63 -14.91 4.65
CA HIS A 240 0.62 -13.48 4.89
C HIS A 240 1.58 -12.73 3.96
N ASN A 241 1.39 -11.42 3.87
CA ASN A 241 2.38 -10.47 3.40
C ASN A 241 2.83 -9.62 4.58
N GLU A 242 4.07 -9.17 4.59
CA GLU A 242 4.60 -8.39 5.70
C GLU A 242 5.57 -7.29 5.21
N LEU A 243 5.34 -6.07 5.68
CA LEU A 243 6.37 -5.03 5.74
C LEU A 243 6.87 -5.00 7.19
N ARG A 244 8.17 -5.15 7.39
CA ARG A 244 8.77 -5.24 8.72
C ARG A 244 9.97 -4.33 8.86
N LEU A 245 10.01 -3.60 9.96
CA LEU A 245 11.18 -2.90 10.45
C LEU A 245 11.67 -3.61 11.71
N ASP A 246 12.98 -3.79 11.81
CA ASP A 246 13.65 -4.41 12.94
C ASP A 246 14.70 -3.45 13.49
N ASP A 247 14.44 -2.89 14.65
CA ASP A 247 15.30 -1.93 15.33
C ASP A 247 16.18 -2.59 16.40
N THR A 248 16.43 -3.90 16.28
CA THR A 248 17.34 -4.62 17.21
C THR A 248 18.73 -4.01 17.13
N THR A 249 19.29 -3.67 18.28
CA THR A 249 20.61 -3.03 18.41
C THR A 249 21.70 -3.84 17.67
N GLY A 250 22.41 -3.20 16.74
CA GLY A 250 23.42 -3.81 15.91
C GLY A 250 22.89 -4.73 14.79
N GLN A 251 21.57 -4.86 14.63
CA GLN A 251 20.94 -5.73 13.65
C GLN A 251 19.78 -5.03 12.89
N ILE A 252 19.91 -3.74 12.67
CA ILE A 252 18.87 -2.95 11.98
C ILE A 252 18.60 -3.54 10.60
N SER A 253 17.32 -3.81 10.32
CA SER A 253 16.90 -4.34 9.02
C SER A 253 15.49 -3.93 8.64
N ALA A 254 15.22 -3.95 7.33
CA ALA A 254 13.87 -3.82 6.78
C ALA A 254 13.58 -4.98 5.83
N ALA A 255 12.32 -5.41 5.77
CA ALA A 255 11.91 -6.47 4.86
C ALA A 255 10.51 -6.24 4.30
N LEU A 256 10.35 -6.51 2.99
CA LEU A 256 9.06 -6.65 2.32
C LEU A 256 8.94 -8.10 1.87
N MET A 257 7.96 -8.82 2.38
CA MET A 257 7.86 -10.26 2.21
C MET A 257 6.46 -10.71 1.81
N SER A 258 6.40 -11.80 1.06
CA SER A 258 5.19 -12.57 0.79
C SER A 258 5.46 -14.05 1.06
N ASP A 259 4.54 -14.71 1.75
CA ASP A 259 4.60 -16.18 1.95
C ASP A 259 4.38 -16.96 0.64
N HIS A 260 3.96 -16.27 -0.44
CA HIS A 260 3.85 -16.92 -1.74
C HIS A 260 5.24 -17.19 -2.29
N ASP A 261 5.62 -18.46 -2.30
CA ASP A 261 6.92 -18.96 -2.76
C ASP A 261 8.12 -18.19 -2.16
N HIS A 262 7.98 -17.81 -0.89
CA HIS A 262 9.02 -17.14 -0.09
C HIS A 262 9.67 -15.93 -0.80
N THR A 263 8.87 -15.15 -1.51
CA THR A 263 9.34 -13.95 -2.22
C THR A 263 9.62 -12.83 -1.22
N ALA A 264 10.81 -12.23 -1.29
CA ALA A 264 11.20 -11.20 -0.34
C ALA A 264 12.27 -10.24 -0.88
N LEU A 265 12.20 -9.00 -0.41
CA LEU A 265 13.29 -8.03 -0.42
C LEU A 265 13.72 -7.77 1.03
N HIS A 266 14.96 -8.10 1.35
CA HIS A 266 15.58 -7.83 2.64
C HIS A 266 16.66 -6.75 2.50
N LEU A 267 16.77 -5.86 3.48
CA LEU A 267 17.71 -4.75 3.52
C LEU A 267 18.39 -4.68 4.89
N GLY A 268 19.68 -4.39 4.92
CA GLY A 268 20.46 -4.14 6.15
C GLY A 268 21.12 -5.39 6.71
N TYR A 269 20.94 -5.66 8.00
CA TYR A 269 21.49 -6.85 8.65
C TYR A 269 20.58 -8.05 8.42
N LEU A 270 21.01 -9.00 7.59
CA LEU A 270 20.21 -10.15 7.21
C LEU A 270 20.30 -11.24 8.28
N THR A 271 19.16 -11.70 8.75
CA THR A 271 19.05 -12.79 9.72
C THR A 271 18.35 -13.99 9.12
N HIS A 272 18.51 -15.16 9.70
CA HIS A 272 17.73 -16.35 9.33
C HIS A 272 16.22 -16.09 9.49
N PRO A 273 15.38 -16.84 8.76
CA PRO A 273 13.93 -16.74 8.91
C PRO A 273 13.52 -16.82 10.37
N ARG A 274 12.55 -16.03 10.76
CA ARG A 274 12.29 -15.59 12.12
C ARG A 274 11.87 -16.60 13.15
N HIS A 275 11.50 -17.80 12.78
CA HIS A 275 11.22 -18.84 13.78
C HIS A 275 12.40 -19.16 14.69
N PHE A 276 13.60 -18.80 14.25
CA PHE A 276 14.84 -19.06 14.96
C PHE A 276 15.64 -17.81 15.33
N GLY A 277 15.15 -16.60 14.98
CA GLY A 277 15.64 -15.27 15.37
C GLY A 277 17.14 -15.05 15.32
N GLY A 278 17.60 -13.89 14.97
CA GLY A 278 18.90 -13.32 15.31
C GLY A 278 20.18 -13.94 14.75
N GLN A 279 20.17 -15.13 14.13
CA GLN A 279 21.39 -15.68 13.55
C GLN A 279 21.73 -14.96 12.22
N PRO A 280 22.98 -14.45 12.08
CA PRO A 280 23.37 -13.68 10.91
C PRO A 280 23.42 -14.56 9.64
N ARG A 281 22.90 -14.01 8.54
CA ARG A 281 23.06 -14.54 7.17
C ARG A 281 23.98 -13.68 6.31
N GLY A 282 24.17 -12.40 6.67
CA GLY A 282 24.96 -11.44 5.93
C GLY A 282 24.50 -10.00 6.14
N GLN A 283 25.06 -9.09 5.36
CA GLN A 283 24.75 -7.67 5.37
C GLN A 283 24.56 -7.17 3.94
N GLY A 284 23.71 -6.16 3.75
CA GLY A 284 23.43 -5.57 2.45
C GLY A 284 21.97 -5.73 2.05
N PHE A 285 21.71 -6.23 0.84
CA PHE A 285 20.36 -6.52 0.39
C PHE A 285 20.26 -7.92 -0.23
N GLU A 286 19.07 -8.51 -0.14
CA GLU A 286 18.72 -9.76 -0.81
C GLU A 286 17.35 -9.64 -1.45
N LEU A 287 17.26 -9.83 -2.76
CA LEU A 287 16.03 -10.01 -3.50
C LEU A 287 15.92 -11.49 -3.88
N ARG A 288 14.91 -12.17 -3.37
CA ARG A 288 14.76 -13.63 -3.57
C ARG A 288 13.33 -14.04 -3.85
N THR A 289 13.19 -15.17 -4.53
CA THR A 289 11.95 -15.95 -4.69
C THR A 289 12.33 -17.41 -4.93
N ASP A 290 11.45 -18.34 -4.54
CA ASP A 290 11.63 -19.77 -4.85
C ASP A 290 11.00 -20.15 -6.21
N THR A 291 10.48 -19.17 -6.96
CA THR A 291 9.95 -19.31 -8.32
C THR A 291 10.67 -18.38 -9.30
N HIS A 292 10.00 -17.86 -10.32
CA HIS A 292 10.60 -17.07 -11.38
C HIS A 292 10.80 -15.61 -11.00
N GLY A 293 11.96 -15.06 -11.32
CA GLY A 293 12.29 -13.64 -11.15
C GLY A 293 12.59 -12.96 -12.49
N VAL A 294 12.19 -11.70 -12.63
CA VAL A 294 12.51 -10.85 -13.78
C VAL A 294 12.96 -9.48 -13.29
N ILE A 295 14.10 -9.02 -13.81
CA ILE A 295 14.54 -7.63 -13.70
C ILE A 295 14.45 -7.02 -15.10
N ARG A 296 13.63 -6.00 -15.30
CA ARG A 296 13.42 -5.36 -16.60
C ARG A 296 13.43 -3.84 -16.44
N ALA A 297 14.31 -3.19 -17.21
CA ALA A 297 14.40 -1.73 -17.28
C ALA A 297 14.45 -1.30 -18.74
N GLY A 298 13.44 -0.56 -19.21
CA GLY A 298 13.29 -0.16 -20.62
C GLY A 298 14.33 0.86 -21.09
N GLY A 299 14.92 1.65 -20.18
CA GLY A 299 15.94 2.64 -20.48
C GLY A 299 17.39 2.14 -20.33
N GLY A 300 17.56 0.84 -19.98
CA GLY A 300 18.89 0.25 -19.72
C GLY A 300 19.02 -0.23 -18.28
N LEU A 301 19.98 -1.13 -18.04
CA LEU A 301 20.23 -1.74 -16.73
C LEU A 301 21.73 -1.81 -16.45
N LEU A 302 22.13 -1.23 -15.32
CA LEU A 302 23.50 -1.34 -14.79
C LEU A 302 23.53 -2.30 -13.59
N LEU A 303 24.36 -3.34 -13.69
CA LEU A 303 24.73 -4.20 -12.57
C LEU A 303 26.22 -4.01 -12.29
N THR A 304 26.55 -3.41 -11.15
CA THR A 304 27.92 -3.05 -10.86
C THR A 304 28.31 -3.29 -9.40
N THR A 305 29.60 -3.51 -9.19
CA THR A 305 30.25 -3.52 -7.87
C THR A 305 31.13 -2.29 -7.66
N GLU A 306 31.06 -1.30 -8.55
CA GLU A 306 31.72 0.00 -8.35
C GLU A 306 31.06 0.76 -7.17
N LEU A 307 31.87 1.16 -6.20
CA LEU A 307 31.38 1.84 -5.01
C LEU A 307 31.02 3.29 -5.31
N ARG A 308 29.80 3.69 -4.97
CA ARG A 308 29.36 5.08 -4.87
C ARG A 308 29.06 5.40 -3.42
N ALA A 309 30.09 5.85 -2.70
CA ALA A 309 29.95 6.12 -1.26
C ALA A 309 28.86 7.17 -1.01
N ARG A 310 27.92 6.87 -0.11
CA ARG A 310 26.77 7.73 0.26
C ARG A 310 25.85 8.12 -0.89
N ALA A 311 25.96 7.48 -2.05
CA ALA A 311 25.14 7.74 -3.23
C ALA A 311 25.06 9.22 -3.65
N VAL A 312 26.18 9.94 -3.60
CA VAL A 312 26.25 11.37 -3.93
C VAL A 312 26.27 11.67 -5.43
N GLN A 313 26.56 10.67 -6.24
CA GLN A 313 26.51 10.75 -7.71
C GLN A 313 25.17 10.23 -8.22
N HIS A 314 24.83 10.51 -9.47
CA HIS A 314 23.63 9.95 -10.05
C HIS A 314 23.74 8.41 -10.21
N HIS A 315 22.62 7.72 -10.15
CA HIS A 315 22.58 6.26 -10.01
C HIS A 315 23.11 5.50 -11.22
N THR A 316 23.15 6.12 -12.40
CA THR A 316 23.65 5.57 -13.66
C THR A 316 25.04 6.02 -14.03
N ASP A 317 25.81 6.61 -13.10
CA ASP A 317 27.20 7.00 -13.34
C ASP A 317 28.06 5.79 -13.72
N LEU A 318 28.64 5.85 -14.92
CA LEU A 318 29.39 4.78 -15.59
C LEU A 318 30.81 5.21 -16.00
N ALA A 319 31.39 6.24 -15.39
CA ALA A 319 32.67 6.83 -15.80
C ALA A 319 33.78 5.78 -15.99
N GLU A 320 33.95 4.85 -15.04
CA GLU A 320 35.00 3.80 -15.11
C GLU A 320 34.73 2.80 -16.23
N THR A 321 33.47 2.49 -16.49
CA THR A 321 33.07 1.60 -17.59
C THR A 321 33.33 2.24 -18.95
N ALA A 322 33.04 3.52 -19.09
CA ALA A 322 33.34 4.32 -20.28
C ALA A 322 34.83 4.32 -20.59
N GLU A 323 35.69 4.58 -19.59
CA GLU A 323 37.15 4.55 -19.74
C GLU A 323 37.66 3.16 -20.19
N ARG A 324 37.12 2.08 -19.63
CA ARG A 324 37.48 0.69 -20.03
C ARG A 324 37.06 0.39 -21.47
N LEU A 325 35.90 0.80 -21.90
CA LEU A 325 35.45 0.63 -23.29
C LEU A 325 36.26 1.46 -24.26
N GLN A 326 36.63 2.69 -23.91
CA GLN A 326 37.55 3.49 -24.70
C GLN A 326 38.91 2.82 -24.85
N THR A 327 39.44 2.24 -23.79
CA THR A 327 40.72 1.45 -23.81
C THR A 327 40.57 0.25 -24.72
N ALA A 328 39.49 -0.51 -24.66
CA ALA A 328 39.21 -1.64 -25.52
C ALA A 328 39.14 -1.23 -27.00
N GLN A 329 38.49 -0.15 -27.33
CA GLN A 329 38.44 0.43 -28.65
C GLN A 329 39.83 0.80 -29.17
N GLN A 330 40.67 1.41 -28.34
CA GLN A 330 42.05 1.76 -28.67
C GLN A 330 42.89 0.49 -29.00
N TYR A 331 42.71 -0.61 -28.28
CA TYR A 331 43.36 -1.87 -28.60
C TYR A 331 42.95 -2.37 -29.98
N HIS A 332 41.66 -2.44 -30.29
CA HIS A 332 41.18 -2.86 -31.62
C HIS A 332 41.76 -1.98 -32.72
N THR A 333 41.69 -0.66 -32.59
CA THR A 333 42.22 0.28 -33.62
C THR A 333 43.72 0.14 -33.81
N THR A 334 44.48 0.00 -32.70
CA THR A 334 45.93 -0.09 -32.75
C THR A 334 46.39 -1.39 -33.40
N PHE A 335 45.81 -2.53 -32.96
CA PHE A 335 46.20 -3.83 -33.52
C PHE A 335 45.72 -4.02 -34.95
N ALA A 336 44.56 -3.48 -35.32
CA ALA A 336 44.07 -3.43 -36.71
C ALA A 336 45.05 -2.68 -37.62
N ARG A 337 45.55 -1.52 -37.19
CA ARG A 337 46.57 -0.76 -37.95
C ARG A 337 47.86 -1.54 -38.10
N VAL A 338 48.42 -2.09 -37.04
CA VAL A 338 49.66 -2.88 -37.08
C VAL A 338 49.50 -4.10 -37.96
N ALA A 339 48.37 -4.81 -37.91
CA ALA A 339 48.09 -5.95 -38.76
C ALA A 339 47.99 -5.57 -40.26
N ARG A 340 47.43 -4.43 -40.59
CA ARG A 340 47.40 -3.87 -41.94
C ARG A 340 48.78 -3.47 -42.45
N ASP A 341 49.57 -2.81 -41.63
CA ASP A 341 50.97 -2.43 -41.99
C ASP A 341 51.83 -3.65 -42.31
N HIS A 342 51.48 -4.82 -41.77
CA HIS A 342 52.13 -6.10 -42.07
C HIS A 342 51.38 -6.95 -43.10
N LEU A 343 50.43 -6.42 -43.79
CA LEU A 343 49.62 -7.10 -44.82
C LEU A 343 48.90 -8.37 -44.29
N ALA A 344 48.63 -8.44 -43.03
CA ALA A 344 47.94 -9.57 -42.39
C ALA A 344 46.43 -9.39 -42.39
N GLN A 345 45.97 -8.18 -42.55
CA GLN A 345 44.54 -7.79 -42.64
C GLN A 345 44.36 -6.73 -43.74
N GLU A 346 43.19 -6.68 -44.31
CA GLU A 346 42.80 -5.66 -45.27
C GLU A 346 42.08 -4.48 -44.59
N GLY A 347 41.97 -3.34 -45.28
CA GLY A 347 41.13 -2.25 -44.84
C GLY A 347 39.65 -2.71 -44.68
N GLY A 348 39.04 -2.41 -43.54
CA GLY A 348 37.69 -2.82 -43.22
C GLY A 348 37.54 -4.06 -42.34
N ASP A 349 38.52 -4.94 -42.25
CA ASP A 349 38.39 -6.21 -41.50
C ASP A 349 38.01 -6.07 -40.03
N GLN A 350 38.52 -5.06 -39.33
CA GLN A 350 38.19 -4.76 -37.95
C GLN A 350 37.52 -3.39 -37.75
N ASP A 351 37.35 -2.62 -38.81
CA ASP A 351 36.81 -1.27 -38.71
C ASP A 351 35.36 -1.29 -38.23
N GLU A 352 34.54 -2.23 -38.75
CA GLU A 352 33.14 -2.42 -38.31
C GLU A 352 33.02 -2.76 -36.83
N VAL A 353 33.87 -3.62 -36.30
CA VAL A 353 33.91 -3.95 -34.86
C VAL A 353 34.36 -2.74 -34.03
N GLY A 354 35.35 -2.00 -34.52
CA GLY A 354 35.83 -0.77 -33.88
C GLY A 354 34.74 0.32 -33.80
N GLU A 355 33.97 0.49 -34.89
CA GLU A 355 32.82 1.40 -34.93
C GLU A 355 31.69 0.95 -34.00
N ALA A 356 31.38 -0.33 -33.95
CA ALA A 356 30.39 -0.89 -33.02
C ALA A 356 30.78 -0.67 -31.57
N LEU A 357 32.06 -0.88 -31.20
CA LEU A 357 32.57 -0.58 -29.85
C LEU A 357 32.48 0.92 -29.52
N LYS A 358 32.76 1.80 -30.50
CA LYS A 358 32.61 3.24 -30.33
C LYS A 358 31.14 3.62 -30.12
N ALA A 359 30.23 3.11 -30.94
CA ALA A 359 28.81 3.36 -30.81
C ALA A 359 28.25 2.91 -29.44
N GLN A 360 28.70 1.74 -28.97
CA GLN A 360 28.35 1.26 -27.65
C GLN A 360 28.92 2.16 -26.52
N HIS A 361 30.17 2.57 -26.63
CA HIS A 361 30.76 3.54 -25.70
C HIS A 361 29.96 4.85 -25.68
N ASP A 362 29.65 5.41 -26.86
CA ASP A 362 28.92 6.67 -26.97
C ASP A 362 27.48 6.53 -26.43
N ALA A 363 26.80 5.40 -26.66
CA ALA A 363 25.47 5.11 -26.10
C ALA A 363 25.51 4.99 -24.56
N ILE A 364 26.56 4.39 -24.01
CA ILE A 364 26.73 4.26 -22.54
C ILE A 364 27.06 5.61 -21.90
N CYS A 365 27.93 6.41 -22.51
CA CYS A 365 28.27 7.74 -22.04
C CYS A 365 27.07 8.71 -22.20
N GLY A 366 26.28 8.54 -23.24
CA GLY A 366 25.13 9.36 -23.58
C GLY A 366 25.47 10.78 -24.01
N TYR A 367 24.43 11.60 -24.23
CA TYR A 367 24.57 12.98 -24.75
C TYR A 367 23.74 13.96 -23.92
N GLY A 368 24.36 15.10 -23.59
CA GLY A 368 23.62 16.29 -23.16
C GLY A 368 22.80 16.11 -21.88
N GLY A 369 23.35 15.47 -20.88
CA GLY A 369 22.73 15.38 -19.56
C GLY A 369 22.53 16.75 -18.92
N ASN A 370 21.41 16.92 -18.22
CA ASN A 370 21.12 18.06 -17.36
C ASN A 370 20.43 17.57 -16.09
N PRO A 371 21.20 17.38 -14.99
CA PRO A 371 20.63 16.89 -13.73
C PRO A 371 19.52 17.79 -13.16
N GLU A 372 19.56 19.11 -13.40
CA GLU A 372 18.52 20.04 -12.97
C GLU A 372 17.18 19.79 -13.69
N ALA A 373 17.25 19.28 -14.93
CA ALA A 373 16.07 18.89 -15.72
C ALA A 373 15.77 17.37 -15.63
N ASN A 374 16.32 16.64 -14.65
CA ASN A 374 16.23 15.19 -14.51
C ASN A 374 16.67 14.41 -15.77
N ARG A 375 17.66 14.94 -16.49
CA ARG A 375 18.26 14.28 -17.65
C ARG A 375 19.67 13.84 -17.31
N PHE A 376 19.88 12.56 -17.30
CA PHE A 376 21.18 11.93 -17.07
C PHE A 376 21.74 11.49 -18.42
N PRO A 377 23.06 11.71 -18.68
CA PRO A 377 23.60 11.45 -20.02
C PRO A 377 23.71 9.96 -20.34
N GLU A 378 23.91 9.12 -19.34
CA GLU A 378 24.22 7.73 -19.53
C GLU A 378 23.06 6.92 -20.07
N LEU A 379 23.39 5.82 -20.76
CA LEU A 379 22.43 4.90 -21.35
C LEU A 379 21.45 5.60 -22.31
N ALA A 380 22.01 6.34 -23.28
CA ALA A 380 21.20 6.96 -24.34
C ALA A 380 20.37 5.94 -25.11
N ASP A 381 20.88 4.72 -25.27
CA ASP A 381 20.17 3.55 -25.77
C ASP A 381 20.06 2.47 -24.69
N PRO A 382 19.03 1.61 -24.73
CA PRO A 382 18.88 0.52 -23.77
C PRO A 382 20.05 -0.47 -23.81
N GLN A 383 20.94 -0.37 -22.86
CA GLN A 383 22.10 -1.27 -22.68
C GLN A 383 21.97 -2.09 -21.41
N LEU A 384 22.43 -3.35 -21.44
CA LEU A 384 22.72 -4.12 -20.22
C LEU A 384 24.21 -4.05 -19.97
N VAL A 385 24.60 -3.39 -18.88
CA VAL A 385 26.00 -3.20 -18.49
C VAL A 385 26.31 -4.03 -17.26
N LEU A 386 27.33 -4.89 -17.35
CA LEU A 386 27.90 -5.64 -16.23
C LEU A 386 29.31 -5.10 -15.99
N ALA A 387 29.55 -4.47 -14.84
CA ALA A 387 30.83 -3.82 -14.53
C ALA A 387 31.33 -4.21 -13.14
N SER A 388 32.64 -4.36 -13.01
CA SER A 388 33.28 -4.64 -11.72
C SER A 388 34.72 -4.11 -11.73
N PRO A 389 35.24 -3.54 -10.62
CA PRO A 389 36.62 -3.12 -10.50
C PRO A 389 37.61 -4.28 -10.43
N THR A 390 37.19 -5.48 -10.04
CA THR A 390 38.06 -6.62 -9.80
C THR A 390 37.86 -7.77 -10.76
N GLY A 391 36.61 -8.13 -11.07
CA GLY A 391 36.37 -9.25 -11.99
C GLY A 391 34.92 -9.66 -12.08
N ILE A 392 34.58 -10.35 -13.18
CA ILE A 392 33.27 -10.95 -13.45
C ILE A 392 33.49 -12.44 -13.71
N ALA A 393 32.84 -13.29 -12.96
CA ALA A 393 32.85 -14.75 -13.17
C ALA A 393 31.47 -15.22 -13.66
N THR A 394 31.45 -15.92 -14.80
CA THR A 394 30.27 -16.59 -15.33
C THR A 394 30.49 -18.08 -15.33
N THR A 395 29.62 -18.84 -14.68
CA THR A 395 29.76 -20.28 -14.54
C THR A 395 28.43 -21.01 -14.56
N THR A 396 28.38 -22.18 -15.17
CA THR A 396 27.22 -23.07 -15.17
C THR A 396 27.70 -24.54 -15.22
N PRO A 397 27.01 -25.47 -14.59
CA PRO A 397 27.34 -26.92 -14.73
C PRO A 397 26.93 -27.47 -16.11
N GLU A 398 26.11 -26.76 -16.88
CA GLU A 398 25.65 -27.21 -18.19
C GLU A 398 26.25 -26.38 -19.34
N SER A 399 25.46 -25.77 -20.19
CA SER A 399 25.90 -25.08 -21.39
C SER A 399 25.76 -23.56 -21.29
N THR A 400 26.76 -22.83 -21.77
CA THR A 400 26.73 -21.40 -21.99
C THR A 400 26.64 -21.11 -23.49
N HIS A 401 25.69 -20.25 -23.90
CA HIS A 401 25.53 -19.79 -25.26
C HIS A 401 25.65 -18.26 -25.32
N ILE A 402 26.53 -17.77 -26.20
CA ILE A 402 26.68 -16.35 -26.48
C ILE A 402 26.34 -16.12 -27.95
N ALA A 403 25.34 -15.30 -28.26
CA ALA A 403 24.95 -14.96 -29.61
C ALA A 403 24.87 -13.44 -29.77
N SER A 404 25.38 -12.94 -30.88
CA SER A 404 25.26 -11.55 -31.30
C SER A 404 24.72 -11.52 -32.72
N GLY A 405 23.82 -10.59 -33.02
CA GLY A 405 23.27 -10.40 -34.37
C GLY A 405 24.26 -9.76 -35.32
N GLU A 406 25.24 -9.04 -34.79
CA GLU A 406 26.23 -8.30 -35.58
C GLU A 406 27.66 -8.72 -35.21
N HIS A 407 28.24 -8.11 -34.21
CA HIS A 407 29.64 -8.30 -33.87
C HIS A 407 29.83 -8.80 -32.44
N LEU A 408 30.85 -9.66 -32.24
CA LEU A 408 31.37 -10.04 -30.92
C LEU A 408 32.83 -9.57 -30.83
N GLY A 409 33.08 -8.56 -30.03
CA GLY A 409 34.43 -8.06 -29.73
C GLY A 409 34.94 -8.60 -28.41
N LEU A 410 36.14 -9.15 -28.40
CA LEU A 410 36.88 -9.57 -27.22
C LEU A 410 38.19 -8.79 -27.13
N SER A 411 38.36 -7.99 -26.06
CA SER A 411 39.55 -7.20 -25.80
C SER A 411 40.15 -7.58 -24.45
N THR A 412 41.43 -7.80 -24.37
CA THR A 412 42.12 -8.06 -23.12
C THR A 412 43.51 -7.40 -23.12
N GLY A 413 43.90 -6.79 -22.02
CA GLY A 413 45.25 -6.28 -21.83
C GLY A 413 46.27 -7.33 -21.44
N GLY A 414 45.83 -8.53 -21.10
CA GLY A 414 46.66 -9.67 -20.72
C GLY A 414 46.47 -10.85 -21.68
N HIS A 415 46.31 -12.02 -21.14
CA HIS A 415 46.16 -13.26 -21.92
C HIS A 415 44.69 -13.67 -22.11
N THR A 416 44.36 -14.15 -23.29
CA THR A 416 43.16 -14.96 -23.52
C THR A 416 43.54 -16.42 -23.54
N SER A 417 42.96 -17.24 -22.68
CA SER A 417 43.21 -18.68 -22.60
C SER A 417 41.94 -19.47 -22.85
N LEU A 418 42.02 -20.46 -23.73
CA LEU A 418 40.94 -21.42 -24.01
C LEU A 418 41.41 -22.83 -23.64
N ALA A 419 40.82 -23.40 -22.60
CA ALA A 419 41.06 -24.79 -22.19
C ALA A 419 39.77 -25.60 -22.47
N ILE A 420 39.86 -26.57 -23.36
CA ILE A 420 38.69 -27.27 -23.92
C ILE A 420 38.86 -28.77 -23.76
N GLY A 421 37.95 -29.41 -23.06
CA GLY A 421 38.00 -30.85 -22.75
C GLY A 421 37.77 -31.78 -23.94
N LYS A 422 37.21 -31.31 -25.06
CA LYS A 422 36.95 -32.15 -26.24
C LYS A 422 37.45 -31.52 -27.52
N ARG A 423 36.75 -30.55 -28.11
CA ARG A 423 37.09 -30.00 -29.43
C ARG A 423 36.85 -28.51 -29.48
N LEU A 424 37.75 -27.78 -30.10
CA LEU A 424 37.51 -26.42 -30.55
C LEU A 424 37.09 -26.48 -32.03
N LEU A 425 35.87 -25.97 -32.35
CA LEU A 425 35.36 -25.91 -33.71
C LEU A 425 35.20 -24.43 -34.09
N ILE A 426 35.82 -24.01 -35.18
CA ILE A 426 35.71 -22.66 -35.74
C ILE A 426 35.22 -22.76 -37.18
N SER A 427 34.13 -22.09 -37.50
CA SER A 427 33.60 -22.01 -38.86
C SER A 427 33.31 -20.55 -39.21
N ALA A 428 33.82 -20.05 -40.30
CA ALA A 428 33.63 -18.73 -40.80
C ALA A 428 33.22 -18.77 -42.26
N SER A 429 32.23 -17.98 -42.65
CA SER A 429 31.74 -17.93 -44.06
C SER A 429 32.71 -17.23 -45.02
N ARG A 430 33.50 -16.27 -44.53
CA ARG A 430 34.40 -15.48 -45.38
C ARG A 430 35.90 -15.83 -45.17
N GLY A 431 36.35 -15.81 -43.94
CA GLY A 431 37.76 -16.08 -43.68
C GLY A 431 38.13 -16.08 -42.18
N VAL A 432 39.31 -16.65 -41.87
CA VAL A 432 39.94 -16.60 -40.54
C VAL A 432 41.29 -15.94 -40.74
N ARG A 433 41.54 -14.82 -40.12
CA ARG A 433 42.79 -14.08 -40.14
C ARG A 433 43.41 -14.02 -38.76
N GLN A 434 44.66 -14.43 -38.64
CA GLN A 434 45.41 -14.42 -37.39
C GLN A 434 46.69 -13.61 -37.56
N PHE A 435 46.92 -12.62 -36.73
CA PHE A 435 48.11 -11.81 -36.71
C PHE A 435 48.81 -11.89 -35.34
N VAL A 436 50.09 -12.09 -35.33
CA VAL A 436 50.92 -12.07 -34.13
C VAL A 436 52.07 -11.10 -34.34
N GLN A 437 52.12 -10.02 -33.59
CA GLN A 437 53.10 -8.96 -33.75
C GLN A 437 54.54 -9.43 -33.38
N SER A 438 54.67 -10.24 -32.32
CA SER A 438 55.95 -10.73 -31.82
C SER A 438 55.80 -12.13 -31.25
N MET A 439 56.90 -12.85 -31.04
CA MET A 439 56.97 -14.19 -30.44
C MET A 439 56.42 -15.36 -31.29
N GLY A 440 55.81 -15.03 -32.46
CA GLY A 440 55.40 -16.03 -33.45
C GLY A 440 54.14 -16.82 -33.10
N TRP A 441 53.79 -17.74 -34.01
CA TRP A 441 52.64 -18.63 -33.92
C TRP A 441 53.11 -20.10 -33.89
N ARG A 442 52.62 -20.87 -32.96
CA ARG A 442 52.99 -22.27 -32.79
C ARG A 442 51.74 -23.17 -32.82
N LEU A 443 51.73 -24.16 -33.75
CA LEU A 443 50.68 -25.15 -33.85
C LEU A 443 51.33 -26.53 -33.59
N VAL A 444 50.84 -27.28 -32.61
CA VAL A 444 51.39 -28.58 -32.21
C VAL A 444 50.23 -29.53 -31.98
N ALA A 445 50.25 -30.69 -32.65
CA ALA A 445 49.44 -31.84 -32.31
C ALA A 445 50.38 -32.88 -31.61
N ALA A 446 50.08 -33.28 -30.35
CA ALA A 446 50.84 -34.23 -29.61
C ALA A 446 50.67 -35.67 -30.17
N THR A 447 49.48 -35.95 -30.64
CA THR A 447 49.11 -37.19 -31.36
C THR A 447 48.13 -36.87 -32.46
N GLY A 448 48.17 -37.61 -33.56
CA GLY A 448 47.34 -37.39 -34.76
C GLY A 448 47.93 -36.35 -35.71
N ASP A 449 47.27 -36.14 -36.82
CA ASP A 449 47.76 -35.35 -37.97
C ASP A 449 47.41 -33.85 -37.84
N ILE A 450 48.22 -33.02 -38.46
CA ILE A 450 47.90 -31.64 -38.79
C ILE A 450 47.62 -31.58 -40.29
N ASP A 451 46.34 -31.52 -40.64
CA ASP A 451 45.87 -31.37 -42.01
C ASP A 451 45.70 -29.89 -42.41
N LEU A 452 46.43 -29.45 -43.44
CA LEU A 452 46.27 -28.16 -44.08
C LEU A 452 45.81 -28.40 -45.55
N LYS A 453 44.55 -28.04 -45.87
CA LYS A 453 43.97 -28.32 -47.19
C LYS A 453 43.32 -27.08 -47.78
N ALA A 454 43.74 -26.61 -48.96
CA ALA A 454 43.00 -25.70 -49.79
C ALA A 454 42.35 -26.50 -50.91
N LEU A 455 40.99 -26.58 -50.92
CA LEU A 455 40.27 -27.47 -51.86
C LEU A 455 40.22 -26.92 -53.30
N LYS A 456 40.29 -25.61 -53.47
CA LYS A 456 40.17 -24.94 -54.79
C LYS A 456 41.38 -24.07 -55.14
N ASP A 457 42.03 -23.48 -54.12
CA ASP A 457 43.08 -22.50 -54.28
C ASP A 457 44.38 -22.93 -53.67
N ASN A 458 45.37 -22.06 -53.51
CA ASN A 458 46.75 -22.35 -53.11
C ASN A 458 46.95 -22.37 -51.59
N ILE A 459 47.95 -23.13 -51.14
CA ILE A 459 48.57 -22.98 -49.83
C ILE A 459 49.91 -22.27 -50.08
N ASN A 460 50.03 -21.04 -49.60
CA ASN A 460 51.23 -20.21 -49.73
C ASN A 460 52.04 -20.26 -48.40
N LEU A 461 53.25 -20.74 -48.44
CA LEU A 461 54.18 -20.71 -47.32
C LEU A 461 55.33 -19.75 -47.68
N LEU A 462 55.45 -18.62 -46.98
CA LEU A 462 56.48 -17.63 -47.23
C LEU A 462 57.30 -17.41 -45.95
N ALA A 463 58.61 -17.50 -46.03
CA ALA A 463 59.50 -17.13 -44.95
C ALA A 463 60.63 -16.25 -45.51
N LYS A 464 61.01 -15.20 -44.82
CA LYS A 464 62.15 -14.33 -45.19
C LYS A 464 63.47 -15.07 -45.07
N LEU A 465 63.65 -15.98 -44.12
CA LEU A 465 64.91 -16.63 -43.84
C LEU A 465 64.91 -18.08 -44.30
N LYS A 466 64.05 -18.95 -43.75
CA LYS A 466 64.11 -20.39 -43.99
C LYS A 466 62.75 -21.06 -43.77
N VAL A 467 62.38 -21.95 -44.66
CA VAL A 467 61.32 -22.96 -44.45
C VAL A 467 62.05 -24.33 -44.22
N SER A 468 61.78 -24.94 -43.10
CA SER A 468 62.35 -26.29 -42.81
C SER A 468 61.20 -27.28 -42.73
N VAL A 469 61.34 -28.40 -43.43
CA VAL A 469 60.40 -29.51 -43.40
C VAL A 469 61.27 -30.76 -43.00
N THR A 470 60.88 -31.40 -41.89
CA THR A 470 61.58 -32.58 -41.39
C THR A 470 60.60 -33.70 -41.10
N ALA A 471 60.70 -34.81 -41.67
CA ALA A 471 59.89 -36.01 -41.48
C ALA A 471 60.66 -37.27 -41.84
N GLU A 472 60.26 -38.44 -41.39
CA GLU A 472 60.75 -39.70 -41.85
C GLU A 472 60.52 -39.88 -43.35
N ARG A 473 59.41 -39.38 -43.87
CA ARG A 473 59.10 -39.45 -45.32
C ARG A 473 58.44 -38.15 -45.77
N ILE A 474 58.96 -37.55 -46.83
CA ILE A 474 58.39 -36.40 -47.48
C ILE A 474 57.96 -36.82 -48.86
N THR A 475 56.68 -36.66 -49.22
CA THR A 475 56.15 -36.93 -50.55
C THR A 475 55.62 -35.64 -51.16
N LEU A 476 56.18 -35.26 -52.30
CA LEU A 476 55.72 -34.13 -53.12
C LEU A 476 55.18 -34.70 -54.45
N SER A 477 53.93 -34.51 -54.78
CA SER A 477 53.37 -34.93 -56.05
C SER A 477 52.65 -33.76 -56.70
N ALA A 478 52.98 -33.45 -57.90
CA ALA A 478 52.25 -32.50 -58.76
C ALA A 478 51.59 -33.28 -59.89
N LYS A 479 50.41 -32.90 -60.28
CA LYS A 479 49.72 -33.40 -61.47
C LYS A 479 49.83 -32.39 -62.59
#